data_aed6613e7d321d253914de6b409cf439
#
_entry.id   aed6613e7d321d253914de6b409cf439
#
_cell.length_a   1.000
_cell.length_b   1.000
_cell.length_c   1.000
_cell.angle_alpha   90.00
_cell.angle_beta   90.00
_cell.angle_gamma   90.00
#
_symmetry.space_group_name_H-M   'P 1'
#
loop_
_entity.id
_entity.type
_entity.pdbx_description
1 polymer ?
#
loop_
_entity_poly.entity_id
_entity_poly.type
_entity_poly.pdbx_seq_one_letter_code
_entity_poly.pdbx_strand_id
1 'polypeptide(L)'
;MAKTAAKERRKVKPKRLADRAVVSIKAKRNKSNTKRSARTDDSDVKPLTLNDRTLCNGGVVLFKRDRSKRWQCRIRRLTGLWIDYTTGEAHFDKAKAIAEEKYRDIKYRQETGKVDVSRRFGDVCKVARRELLDEYEKTGRAQLKDKVRVIDKYLIPMLGQYNSHNITTKTLLDFDERREQILGRKPSKSTINTHNSALAYVLNLAQAHNYILAVPVLLNSGAATEKRRLHFNDEEYRALCNFMWRDLKHSKTLLNKNGLDGKGKLAYRSYEIRELMRDVVLVLANTGIRPGNELLRLKWNNLRITKQDGKESILFNLVKTKTHKQRTVVGYEPQRNSEGEKRYGCWSCLERIRDRSDDLKDLSWEELFTKDEHIFRLRTSRQVVRQEALTKNSKTLLLRCVYKGEKDGLLRDEYGNDRVLYSLRHTYASRRRYESMSFDDLSVQMGTSVELLEKTYSHFVVSDNPNLFSGHAKREQQRKADDADRRMRMLEDNVAQLVTQNAQLMKMLAESQRLANLFPK
;
A
#
# COMPACT_ATOMS: atom_id res chain seq x y z
N MET A 1 -2.68 -48.09 -47.38
CA MET A 1 -3.37 -48.94 -46.38
C MET A 1 -2.83 -48.63 -45.01
N ALA A 2 -3.64 -48.23 -44.14
CA ALA A 2 -4.00 -48.29 -42.72
C ALA A 2 -4.20 -46.87 -42.18
N LYS A 3 -5.28 -46.50 -42.08
CA LYS A 3 -6.47 -46.10 -41.31
C LYS A 3 -6.25 -46.10 -39.80
N THR A 4 -6.51 -44.92 -39.21
CA THR A 4 -7.29 -44.61 -38.01
C THR A 4 -6.74 -44.97 -36.64
N ALA A 5 -6.53 -43.93 -35.82
CA ALA A 5 -7.24 -43.74 -34.55
C ALA A 5 -6.94 -42.38 -33.93
N ALA A 6 -7.82 -41.43 -34.14
CA ALA A 6 -7.91 -40.19 -33.35
C ALA A 6 -8.54 -40.53 -32.00
N LYS A 7 -7.78 -40.46 -30.92
CA LYS A 7 -8.28 -40.56 -29.55
C LYS A 7 -8.53 -39.15 -29.01
N GLU A 8 -9.80 -38.81 -28.87
CA GLU A 8 -10.29 -37.65 -28.13
C GLU A 8 -9.68 -37.59 -26.74
N ARG A 9 -8.83 -36.57 -26.51
CA ARG A 9 -8.46 -36.18 -25.16
C ARG A 9 -9.47 -35.13 -24.67
N ARG A 10 -10.47 -35.57 -23.92
CA ARG A 10 -11.33 -34.72 -23.09
C ARG A 10 -10.44 -33.88 -22.18
N LYS A 11 -10.48 -32.54 -22.38
CA LYS A 11 -9.91 -31.55 -21.47
C LYS A 11 -10.70 -31.56 -20.17
N VAL A 12 -10.16 -32.15 -19.15
CA VAL A 12 -10.63 -32.02 -17.77
C VAL A 12 -10.20 -30.62 -17.26
N LYS A 13 -11.17 -29.74 -17.09
CA LYS A 13 -10.95 -28.46 -16.42
C LYS A 13 -10.64 -28.73 -14.94
N PRO A 14 -9.61 -28.12 -14.33
CA PRO A 14 -9.40 -28.22 -12.90
C PRO A 14 -10.55 -27.51 -12.17
N LYS A 15 -11.33 -28.24 -11.40
CA LYS A 15 -12.32 -27.72 -10.47
C LYS A 15 -11.61 -26.90 -9.39
N ARG A 16 -12.06 -25.66 -9.21
CA ARG A 16 -11.64 -24.77 -8.12
C ARG A 16 -11.91 -25.46 -6.78
N LEU A 17 -10.86 -25.61 -5.98
CA LEU A 17 -10.88 -26.12 -4.60
C LEU A 17 -11.40 -25.04 -3.60
N ALA A 18 -12.50 -24.36 -3.93
CA ALA A 18 -13.06 -23.31 -3.08
C ALA A 18 -14.45 -23.65 -2.50
N ASP A 19 -15.04 -24.81 -2.83
CA ASP A 19 -16.43 -25.12 -2.43
C ASP A 19 -16.58 -26.39 -1.57
N ARG A 20 -15.59 -26.68 -0.72
CA ARG A 20 -15.75 -27.76 0.28
C ARG A 20 -15.27 -27.29 1.64
N ALA A 21 -16.10 -26.59 2.38
CA ALA A 21 -16.17 -26.60 3.84
C ALA A 21 -17.31 -25.68 4.36
N VAL A 22 -18.51 -25.86 3.88
CA VAL A 22 -19.71 -25.50 4.65
C VAL A 22 -20.50 -26.78 4.83
N VAL A 23 -20.00 -27.66 5.69
CA VAL A 23 -20.83 -28.71 6.28
C VAL A 23 -21.60 -28.07 7.40
N SER A 24 -22.84 -27.74 7.11
CA SER A 24 -23.86 -27.41 8.08
C SER A 24 -24.03 -28.60 9.03
N ILE A 25 -23.44 -28.51 10.21
CA ILE A 25 -23.80 -29.39 11.34
C ILE A 25 -25.16 -28.92 11.85
N LYS A 26 -26.23 -29.39 11.23
CA LYS A 26 -27.54 -29.43 11.85
C LYS A 26 -27.47 -30.43 13.02
N ALA A 27 -27.26 -29.91 14.21
CA ALA A 27 -27.45 -30.70 15.44
C ALA A 27 -28.88 -31.24 15.46
N LYS A 28 -29.04 -32.55 15.27
CA LYS A 28 -30.28 -33.26 15.53
C LYS A 28 -30.62 -33.07 17.00
N ARG A 29 -31.64 -32.29 17.26
CA ARG A 29 -32.32 -32.30 18.58
C ARG A 29 -32.95 -33.68 18.76
N ASN A 30 -32.27 -34.57 19.47
CA ASN A 30 -32.89 -35.75 20.01
C ASN A 30 -33.90 -35.31 21.07
N LYS A 31 -35.16 -35.40 20.73
CA LYS A 31 -36.26 -35.44 21.71
C LYS A 31 -36.21 -36.79 22.39
N SER A 32 -35.51 -36.90 23.50
CA SER A 32 -35.72 -38.02 24.44
C SER A 32 -36.98 -37.73 25.26
N ASN A 33 -38.03 -38.45 24.92
CA ASN A 33 -39.19 -38.65 25.81
C ASN A 33 -38.69 -39.41 27.04
N THR A 34 -38.47 -38.71 28.16
CA THR A 34 -38.36 -39.34 29.47
C THR A 34 -39.63 -39.08 30.25
N LYS A 35 -40.20 -40.19 30.61
CA LYS A 35 -41.43 -40.38 31.40
C LYS A 35 -41.45 -39.46 32.62
N ARG A 36 -42.63 -38.88 32.87
CA ARG A 36 -43.04 -38.26 34.15
C ARG A 36 -42.79 -39.26 35.27
N SER A 37 -41.83 -39.01 36.15
CA SER A 37 -41.74 -39.59 37.45
C SER A 37 -42.31 -38.60 38.49
N ALA A 38 -43.02 -39.16 39.40
CA ALA A 38 -43.81 -38.61 40.46
C ALA A 38 -43.41 -37.24 41.01
N ARG A 39 -44.44 -36.40 41.19
CA ARG A 39 -44.41 -35.22 42.04
C ARG A 39 -44.21 -35.70 43.49
N THR A 40 -43.06 -35.36 44.07
CA THR A 40 -42.95 -35.26 45.53
C THR A 40 -43.44 -33.86 45.90
N ASP A 41 -44.46 -33.78 46.73
CA ASP A 41 -44.98 -32.57 47.28
C ASP A 41 -43.90 -31.87 48.12
N ASP A 42 -43.40 -30.74 47.59
CA ASP A 42 -42.49 -29.81 48.28
C ASP A 42 -43.33 -28.65 48.88
N SER A 43 -44.35 -28.99 49.67
CA SER A 43 -45.28 -28.00 50.25
C SER A 43 -44.78 -27.31 51.53
N ASP A 44 -43.57 -27.64 52.04
CA ASP A 44 -43.05 -27.07 53.29
C ASP A 44 -41.79 -26.20 53.18
N VAL A 45 -41.37 -25.79 51.98
CA VAL A 45 -40.20 -24.89 51.87
C VAL A 45 -40.68 -23.44 51.93
N LYS A 46 -40.45 -22.76 53.07
CA LYS A 46 -40.67 -21.31 53.18
C LYS A 46 -40.05 -20.59 51.97
N PRO A 47 -40.77 -19.61 51.37
CA PRO A 47 -40.19 -18.83 50.24
C PRO A 47 -38.96 -18.07 50.72
N LEU A 48 -37.81 -18.29 50.04
CA LEU A 48 -36.56 -17.65 50.37
C LEU A 48 -36.69 -16.13 50.23
N THR A 49 -36.35 -15.41 51.30
CA THR A 49 -36.30 -13.94 51.32
C THR A 49 -35.09 -13.43 50.56
N LEU A 50 -35.03 -12.12 50.24
CA LEU A 50 -33.88 -11.51 49.59
C LEU A 50 -32.59 -11.68 50.42
N ASN A 51 -32.73 -11.66 51.78
CA ASN A 51 -31.61 -11.86 52.72
C ASN A 51 -31.04 -13.28 52.65
N ASP A 52 -31.90 -14.31 52.49
CA ASP A 52 -31.46 -15.70 52.36
C ASP A 52 -30.68 -15.97 51.08
N ARG A 53 -30.85 -15.11 50.07
CA ARG A 53 -30.19 -15.18 48.77
C ARG A 53 -28.91 -14.36 48.70
N THR A 54 -28.65 -13.51 49.68
CA THR A 54 -27.45 -12.66 49.76
C THR A 54 -26.44 -13.30 50.70
N LEU A 55 -25.25 -13.59 50.16
CA LEU A 55 -24.20 -14.32 50.86
C LEU A 55 -22.92 -13.47 50.93
N CYS A 56 -21.98 -13.89 51.78
CA CYS A 56 -20.64 -13.29 51.89
C CYS A 56 -20.68 -11.76 52.10
N ASN A 57 -21.45 -11.29 53.07
CA ASN A 57 -21.60 -9.86 53.42
C ASN A 57 -22.01 -8.98 52.22
N GLY A 58 -22.91 -9.44 51.38
CA GLY A 58 -23.35 -8.71 50.20
C GLY A 58 -22.44 -8.90 48.95
N GLY A 59 -21.41 -9.75 49.05
CA GLY A 59 -20.51 -10.04 47.94
C GLY A 59 -21.07 -11.02 46.91
N VAL A 60 -22.10 -11.78 47.25
CA VAL A 60 -22.74 -12.76 46.37
C VAL A 60 -24.23 -12.67 46.46
N VAL A 61 -24.93 -12.74 45.35
CA VAL A 61 -26.40 -12.82 45.29
C VAL A 61 -26.79 -13.99 44.40
N LEU A 62 -27.63 -14.90 44.95
CA LEU A 62 -28.23 -16.02 44.23
C LEU A 62 -29.58 -15.61 43.65
N PHE A 63 -29.84 -15.92 42.39
CA PHE A 63 -31.11 -15.63 41.72
C PHE A 63 -31.46 -16.69 40.68
N LYS A 64 -32.73 -16.79 40.33
CA LYS A 64 -33.21 -17.61 39.20
C LYS A 64 -33.67 -16.68 38.06
N ARG A 65 -33.37 -17.06 36.83
CA ARG A 65 -33.95 -16.39 35.64
C ARG A 65 -35.32 -17.02 35.35
N ASP A 66 -36.27 -16.23 34.85
CA ASP A 66 -37.70 -16.59 34.67
C ASP A 66 -37.96 -17.91 33.92
N ARG A 67 -37.05 -18.42 33.18
CA ARG A 67 -37.20 -19.68 32.42
C ARG A 67 -36.17 -20.76 32.80
N SER A 68 -35.41 -20.54 33.88
CA SER A 68 -34.36 -21.46 34.31
C SER A 68 -34.72 -22.16 35.63
N LYS A 69 -34.65 -23.47 35.63
CA LYS A 69 -34.72 -24.26 36.86
C LYS A 69 -33.45 -24.18 37.71
N ARG A 70 -32.33 -23.69 37.12
CA ARG A 70 -31.01 -23.64 37.75
C ARG A 70 -30.74 -22.27 38.35
N TRP A 71 -30.10 -22.27 39.52
CA TRP A 71 -29.65 -21.05 40.17
C TRP A 71 -28.52 -20.39 39.44
N GLN A 72 -28.51 -19.07 39.42
CA GLN A 72 -27.42 -18.22 38.98
C GLN A 72 -26.85 -17.51 40.20
N CYS A 73 -25.58 -17.16 40.20
CA CYS A 73 -24.99 -16.31 41.22
C CYS A 73 -24.37 -15.07 40.57
N ARG A 74 -24.54 -13.94 41.23
CA ARG A 74 -23.92 -12.68 40.92
C ARG A 74 -22.89 -12.39 42.00
N ILE A 75 -21.62 -12.16 41.58
CA ILE A 75 -20.49 -11.99 42.50
C ILE A 75 -19.92 -10.58 42.32
N ARG A 76 -19.71 -9.87 43.44
CA ARG A 76 -19.13 -8.54 43.49
C ARG A 76 -17.61 -8.61 43.51
N ARG A 77 -16.96 -7.91 42.61
CA ARG A 77 -15.50 -7.77 42.59
C ARG A 77 -15.01 -6.70 43.58
N LEU A 78 -13.71 -6.69 43.89
CA LEU A 78 -13.08 -5.60 44.64
C LEU A 78 -13.21 -4.24 43.93
N THR A 79 -13.28 -4.24 42.57
CA THR A 79 -13.56 -3.06 41.77
C THR A 79 -15.00 -2.53 41.87
N GLY A 80 -15.86 -3.20 42.63
CA GLY A 80 -17.28 -2.85 42.76
C GLY A 80 -18.19 -3.39 41.64
N LEU A 81 -17.63 -3.92 40.56
CA LEU A 81 -18.41 -4.48 39.45
C LEU A 81 -18.97 -5.85 39.77
N TRP A 82 -20.18 -6.13 39.26
CA TRP A 82 -20.87 -7.41 39.42
C TRP A 82 -20.70 -8.30 38.20
N ILE A 83 -20.51 -9.62 38.43
CA ILE A 83 -20.41 -10.62 37.37
C ILE A 83 -21.38 -11.76 37.67
N ASP A 84 -22.12 -12.18 36.64
CA ASP A 84 -23.06 -13.27 36.68
C ASP A 84 -22.39 -14.60 36.30
N TYR A 85 -22.62 -15.64 37.13
CA TYR A 85 -22.21 -17.01 36.86
C TYR A 85 -23.40 -17.96 36.98
N THR A 86 -23.36 -19.07 36.25
CA THR A 86 -24.28 -20.16 36.49
C THR A 86 -23.69 -21.11 37.53
N THR A 87 -24.49 -21.54 38.49
CA THR A 87 -24.09 -22.59 39.42
C THR A 87 -24.29 -23.99 38.84
N GLY A 88 -25.12 -24.10 37.78
CA GLY A 88 -25.46 -25.40 37.18
C GLY A 88 -26.47 -26.21 37.99
N GLU A 89 -26.80 -25.80 39.23
CA GLU A 89 -27.60 -26.54 40.21
C GLU A 89 -29.03 -26.00 40.30
N ALA A 90 -29.97 -26.92 40.56
CA ALA A 90 -31.38 -26.61 40.79
C ALA A 90 -31.70 -26.47 42.30
N HIS A 91 -30.97 -27.20 43.16
CA HIS A 91 -31.09 -27.15 44.61
C HIS A 91 -30.33 -25.96 45.19
N PHE A 92 -30.98 -25.23 46.10
CA PHE A 92 -30.44 -24.00 46.66
C PHE A 92 -29.13 -24.21 47.43
N ASP A 93 -29.08 -25.20 48.34
CA ASP A 93 -27.90 -25.44 49.18
C ASP A 93 -26.64 -25.82 48.36
N LYS A 94 -26.81 -26.65 47.33
CA LYS A 94 -25.72 -26.97 46.41
C LYS A 94 -25.28 -25.74 45.60
N ALA A 95 -26.24 -24.94 45.14
CA ALA A 95 -25.95 -23.71 44.45
C ALA A 95 -25.24 -22.68 45.33
N LYS A 96 -25.61 -22.60 46.62
CA LYS A 96 -24.97 -21.78 47.65
C LYS A 96 -23.51 -22.17 47.85
N ALA A 97 -23.23 -23.45 48.05
CA ALA A 97 -21.86 -23.95 48.23
C ALA A 97 -20.97 -23.61 47.03
N ILE A 98 -21.47 -23.81 45.81
CA ILE A 98 -20.72 -23.47 44.56
C ILE A 98 -20.51 -21.97 44.43
N ALA A 99 -21.48 -21.15 44.79
CA ALA A 99 -21.37 -19.70 44.72
C ALA A 99 -20.34 -19.15 45.74
N GLU A 100 -20.32 -19.69 46.95
CA GLU A 100 -19.34 -19.35 47.99
C GLU A 100 -17.93 -19.80 47.65
N GLU A 101 -17.77 -20.98 47.06
CA GLU A 101 -16.49 -21.46 46.55
C GLU A 101 -15.95 -20.55 45.45
N LYS A 102 -16.78 -20.22 44.46
CA LYS A 102 -16.42 -19.27 43.39
C LYS A 102 -16.06 -17.90 43.94
N TYR A 103 -16.78 -17.39 44.93
CA TYR A 103 -16.48 -16.11 45.56
C TYR A 103 -15.11 -16.13 46.22
N ARG A 104 -14.82 -17.19 47.01
CA ARG A 104 -13.49 -17.38 47.64
C ARG A 104 -12.38 -17.47 46.63
N ASP A 105 -12.59 -18.21 45.55
CA ASP A 105 -11.58 -18.31 44.44
C ASP A 105 -11.34 -16.96 43.76
N ILE A 106 -12.42 -16.23 43.46
CA ILE A 106 -12.30 -14.89 42.87
C ILE A 106 -11.58 -13.92 43.82
N LYS A 107 -11.96 -13.92 45.09
CA LYS A 107 -11.34 -13.06 46.08
C LYS A 107 -9.87 -13.38 46.29
N TYR A 108 -9.50 -14.65 46.39
CA TYR A 108 -8.13 -15.11 46.47
C TYR A 108 -7.31 -14.69 45.23
N ARG A 109 -7.89 -14.81 44.04
CA ARG A 109 -7.23 -14.38 42.79
C ARG A 109 -7.00 -12.87 42.76
N GLN A 110 -7.95 -12.08 43.20
CA GLN A 110 -7.83 -10.63 43.27
C GLN A 110 -6.77 -10.19 44.29
N GLU A 111 -6.76 -10.80 45.47
CA GLU A 111 -5.76 -10.52 46.52
C GLU A 111 -4.35 -10.94 46.11
N THR A 112 -4.21 -12.02 45.35
CA THR A 112 -2.92 -12.51 44.85
C THR A 112 -2.52 -11.92 43.50
N GLY A 113 -3.26 -10.94 42.97
CA GLY A 113 -3.01 -10.35 41.68
C GLY A 113 -3.25 -11.30 40.51
N LYS A 114 -3.94 -12.42 40.71
CA LYS A 114 -4.33 -13.34 39.62
C LYS A 114 -5.60 -12.84 38.94
N VAL A 115 -5.75 -13.24 37.65
CA VAL A 115 -6.98 -12.89 36.88
C VAL A 115 -8.19 -13.54 37.51
N ASP A 116 -9.16 -12.72 37.91
CA ASP A 116 -10.40 -13.17 38.59
C ASP A 116 -11.49 -13.64 37.61
N VAL A 117 -11.47 -13.15 36.38
CA VAL A 117 -12.41 -13.54 35.31
C VAL A 117 -11.65 -13.91 34.06
N SER A 118 -11.83 -15.15 33.66
CA SER A 118 -11.31 -15.62 32.38
C SER A 118 -12.40 -15.57 31.31
N ARG A 119 -12.04 -15.09 30.15
CA ARG A 119 -12.90 -15.13 28.96
C ARG A 119 -12.19 -15.83 27.82
N ARG A 120 -12.91 -16.56 26.97
CA ARG A 120 -12.33 -17.16 25.78
C ARG A 120 -11.80 -16.07 24.88
N PHE A 121 -10.59 -16.24 24.38
CA PHE A 121 -9.95 -15.27 23.50
C PHE A 121 -10.75 -15.00 22.23
N GLY A 122 -11.44 -16.03 21.70
CA GLY A 122 -12.34 -15.88 20.55
C GLY A 122 -13.51 -14.91 20.80
N ASP A 123 -14.00 -14.80 22.05
CA ASP A 123 -15.06 -13.84 22.35
C ASP A 123 -14.52 -12.43 22.48
N VAL A 124 -13.30 -12.26 22.99
CA VAL A 124 -12.60 -10.95 22.96
C VAL A 124 -12.31 -10.54 21.51
N CYS A 125 -11.90 -11.47 20.67
CA CYS A 125 -11.71 -11.23 19.23
C CYS A 125 -12.99 -10.72 18.54
N LYS A 126 -14.17 -11.28 18.90
CA LYS A 126 -15.47 -10.81 18.34
C LYS A 126 -15.80 -9.38 18.76
N VAL A 127 -15.48 -8.99 20.00
CA VAL A 127 -15.64 -7.60 20.46
C VAL A 127 -14.69 -6.68 19.71
N ALA A 128 -13.40 -7.02 19.69
CA ALA A 128 -12.38 -6.27 18.96
C ALA A 128 -12.71 -6.08 17.47
N ARG A 129 -13.24 -7.15 16.85
CA ARG A 129 -13.69 -7.10 15.45
C ARG A 129 -14.80 -6.07 15.23
N ARG A 130 -15.78 -6.00 16.13
CA ARG A 130 -16.87 -5.03 16.06
C ARG A 130 -16.34 -3.61 16.18
N GLU A 131 -15.55 -3.34 17.21
CA GLU A 131 -14.96 -2.01 17.44
C GLU A 131 -14.11 -1.54 16.24
N LEU A 132 -13.30 -2.43 15.66
CA LEU A 132 -12.50 -2.11 14.47
C LEU A 132 -13.35 -1.82 13.24
N LEU A 133 -14.49 -2.50 13.07
CA LEU A 133 -15.41 -2.23 11.97
C LEU A 133 -16.15 -0.90 12.16
N ASP A 134 -16.61 -0.63 13.38
CA ASP A 134 -17.27 0.64 13.73
C ASP A 134 -16.31 1.83 13.55
N GLU A 135 -15.03 1.66 13.93
CA GLU A 135 -14.00 2.67 13.69
C GLU A 135 -13.70 2.82 12.18
N TYR A 136 -13.70 1.70 11.43
CA TYR A 136 -13.53 1.77 9.99
C TYR A 136 -14.65 2.56 9.30
N GLU A 137 -15.89 2.35 9.68
CA GLU A 137 -17.02 3.10 9.13
C GLU A 137 -16.91 4.61 9.37
N LYS A 138 -16.40 5.01 10.54
CA LYS A 138 -16.17 6.41 10.89
C LYS A 138 -14.97 7.04 10.18
N THR A 139 -13.88 6.28 10.03
CA THR A 139 -12.58 6.85 9.61
C THR A 139 -12.16 6.50 8.19
N GLY A 140 -12.70 5.44 7.61
CA GLY A 140 -12.32 4.90 6.31
C GLY A 140 -10.90 4.31 6.24
N ARG A 141 -10.22 4.09 7.39
CA ARG A 141 -8.83 3.61 7.45
C ARG A 141 -8.73 2.14 7.05
N ALA A 142 -8.19 1.85 5.87
CA ALA A 142 -8.07 0.48 5.33
C ALA A 142 -7.30 -0.49 6.25
N GLN A 143 -6.35 0.02 7.05
CA GLN A 143 -5.56 -0.79 8.00
C GLN A 143 -6.43 -1.50 9.05
N LEU A 144 -7.59 -0.93 9.41
CA LEU A 144 -8.53 -1.54 10.34
C LEU A 144 -9.14 -2.81 9.74
N LYS A 145 -9.47 -2.80 8.44
CA LYS A 145 -9.92 -4.01 7.72
C LYS A 145 -8.84 -5.10 7.65
N ASP A 146 -7.58 -4.71 7.53
CA ASP A 146 -6.48 -5.68 7.56
C ASP A 146 -6.37 -6.35 8.93
N LYS A 147 -6.53 -5.61 10.04
CA LYS A 147 -6.61 -6.19 11.38
C LYS A 147 -7.80 -7.14 11.53
N VAL A 148 -8.98 -6.75 11.06
CA VAL A 148 -10.17 -7.61 11.06
C VAL A 148 -9.92 -8.91 10.31
N ARG A 149 -9.31 -8.83 9.11
CA ARG A 149 -8.94 -10.02 8.32
C ARG A 149 -7.99 -10.94 9.07
N VAL A 150 -7.02 -10.39 9.81
CA VAL A 150 -6.10 -11.18 10.64
C VAL A 150 -6.84 -11.85 11.78
N ILE A 151 -7.75 -11.14 12.46
CA ILE A 151 -8.57 -11.69 13.53
C ILE A 151 -9.38 -12.87 13.01
N ASP A 152 -10.10 -12.70 11.90
CA ASP A 152 -11.00 -13.73 11.35
C ASP A 152 -10.21 -14.94 10.79
N LYS A 153 -9.10 -14.71 10.10
CA LYS A 153 -8.38 -15.79 9.40
C LYS A 153 -7.35 -16.51 10.27
N TYR A 154 -6.76 -15.84 11.24
CA TYR A 154 -5.66 -16.38 12.03
C TYR A 154 -5.97 -16.45 13.53
N LEU A 155 -6.39 -15.35 14.16
CA LEU A 155 -6.49 -15.30 15.61
C LEU A 155 -7.62 -16.17 16.15
N ILE A 156 -8.82 -16.08 15.60
CA ILE A 156 -9.98 -16.88 16.03
C ILE A 156 -9.75 -18.38 15.81
N PRO A 157 -9.33 -18.84 14.61
CA PRO A 157 -9.11 -20.28 14.38
C PRO A 157 -8.00 -20.88 15.23
N MET A 158 -6.94 -20.12 15.51
CA MET A 158 -5.74 -20.65 16.17
C MET A 158 -5.73 -20.47 17.68
N LEU A 159 -6.21 -19.34 18.16
CA LEU A 159 -6.16 -18.94 19.57
C LEU A 159 -7.53 -18.82 20.23
N GLY A 160 -8.61 -18.81 19.46
CA GLY A 160 -9.95 -18.51 19.96
C GLY A 160 -10.49 -19.48 21.02
N GLN A 161 -9.99 -20.70 21.06
CA GLN A 161 -10.38 -21.73 22.03
C GLN A 161 -9.71 -21.54 23.42
N TYR A 162 -8.56 -20.85 23.44
CA TYR A 162 -7.84 -20.63 24.69
C TYR A 162 -8.59 -19.59 25.55
N ASN A 163 -8.49 -19.77 26.86
CA ASN A 163 -8.84 -18.69 27.78
C ASN A 163 -7.77 -17.59 27.67
N SER A 164 -8.18 -16.33 27.68
CA SER A 164 -7.28 -15.19 27.43
C SER A 164 -6.04 -15.20 28.36
N HIS A 165 -6.19 -15.58 29.63
CA HIS A 165 -5.08 -15.64 30.59
C HIS A 165 -4.08 -16.78 30.32
N ASN A 166 -4.46 -17.78 29.51
CA ASN A 166 -3.59 -18.89 29.13
C ASN A 166 -2.75 -18.59 27.88
N ILE A 167 -2.94 -17.42 27.28
CA ILE A 167 -2.11 -16.99 26.16
C ILE A 167 -0.80 -16.45 26.69
N THR A 168 0.23 -17.27 26.68
CA THR A 168 1.57 -16.97 27.14
C THR A 168 2.52 -16.80 25.93
N THR A 169 3.73 -16.34 26.18
CA THR A 169 4.78 -16.28 25.14
C THR A 169 4.98 -17.63 24.45
N LYS A 170 4.90 -18.74 25.19
CA LYS A 170 4.97 -20.11 24.62
C LYS A 170 3.85 -20.38 23.62
N THR A 171 2.60 -20.04 24.00
CA THR A 171 1.43 -20.18 23.09
C THR A 171 1.62 -19.35 21.80
N LEU A 172 2.31 -18.20 21.91
CA LEU A 172 2.59 -17.34 20.74
C LEU A 172 3.71 -17.88 19.86
N LEU A 173 4.67 -18.65 20.37
CA LEU A 173 5.62 -19.39 19.55
C LEU A 173 4.90 -20.46 18.70
N ASP A 174 4.02 -21.24 19.33
CA ASP A 174 3.19 -22.23 18.60
C ASP A 174 2.30 -21.55 17.54
N PHE A 175 1.83 -20.33 17.82
CA PHE A 175 1.10 -19.52 16.85
C PHE A 175 1.95 -19.13 15.65
N ASP A 176 3.22 -18.79 15.86
CA ASP A 176 4.14 -18.40 14.79
C ASP A 176 4.40 -19.59 13.82
N GLU A 177 4.61 -20.78 14.34
CA GLU A 177 4.77 -21.99 13.52
C GLU A 177 3.51 -22.32 12.71
N ARG A 178 2.34 -22.33 13.36
CA ARG A 178 1.05 -22.57 12.68
C ARG A 178 0.74 -21.52 11.64
N ARG A 179 1.11 -20.25 11.88
CA ARG A 179 0.98 -19.16 10.90
C ARG A 179 1.78 -19.45 9.63
N GLU A 180 3.00 -19.96 9.77
CA GLU A 180 3.85 -20.35 8.64
C GLU A 180 3.21 -21.48 7.83
N GLN A 181 2.68 -22.50 8.51
CA GLN A 181 1.95 -23.61 7.87
C GLN A 181 0.73 -23.12 7.07
N ILE A 182 -0.09 -22.20 7.61
CA ILE A 182 -1.27 -21.65 6.90
C ILE A 182 -0.86 -20.80 5.69
N LEU A 183 0.26 -20.09 5.78
CA LEU A 183 0.79 -19.28 4.68
C LEU A 183 1.48 -20.10 3.60
N GLY A 184 1.92 -21.32 3.91
CA GLY A 184 2.73 -22.19 3.04
C GLY A 184 4.12 -21.62 2.73
N ARG A 185 4.56 -20.62 3.49
CA ARG A 185 5.87 -19.96 3.35
C ARG A 185 6.21 -19.15 4.60
N LYS A 186 7.50 -18.89 4.80
CA LYS A 186 7.96 -17.95 5.81
C LYS A 186 7.32 -16.57 5.60
N PRO A 187 6.66 -16.00 6.62
CA PRO A 187 6.07 -14.67 6.51
C PRO A 187 7.13 -13.58 6.43
N SER A 188 6.86 -12.53 5.64
CA SER A 188 7.70 -11.34 5.66
C SER A 188 7.55 -10.59 6.99
N LYS A 189 8.57 -9.80 7.37
CA LYS A 189 8.54 -8.94 8.55
C LYS A 189 7.29 -8.03 8.58
N SER A 190 6.89 -7.48 7.43
CA SER A 190 5.67 -6.68 7.31
C SER A 190 4.40 -7.49 7.61
N THR A 191 4.33 -8.76 7.19
CA THR A 191 3.22 -9.66 7.50
C THR A 191 3.15 -9.94 9.00
N ILE A 192 4.30 -10.24 9.63
CA ILE A 192 4.40 -10.47 11.08
C ILE A 192 3.93 -9.22 11.84
N ASN A 193 4.43 -8.03 11.47
CA ASN A 193 4.05 -6.78 12.10
C ASN A 193 2.53 -6.50 12.00
N THR A 194 1.91 -6.81 10.86
CA THR A 194 0.46 -6.66 10.67
C THR A 194 -0.30 -7.62 11.59
N HIS A 195 0.13 -8.88 11.67
CA HIS A 195 -0.50 -9.87 12.55
C HIS A 195 -0.29 -9.51 14.02
N ASN A 196 0.92 -9.12 14.42
CA ASN A 196 1.21 -8.72 15.79
C ASN A 196 0.44 -7.44 16.18
N SER A 197 0.24 -6.49 15.25
CA SER A 197 -0.59 -5.30 15.49
C SER A 197 -2.06 -5.66 15.75
N ALA A 198 -2.61 -6.66 15.07
CA ALA A 198 -3.96 -7.14 15.33
C ALA A 198 -4.04 -7.91 16.65
N LEU A 199 -3.06 -8.77 16.93
CA LEU A 199 -2.97 -9.53 18.17
C LEU A 199 -2.79 -8.61 19.38
N ALA A 200 -1.90 -7.60 19.30
CA ALA A 200 -1.73 -6.59 20.34
C ALA A 200 -3.02 -5.84 20.63
N TYR A 201 -3.79 -5.48 19.60
CA TYR A 201 -5.08 -4.81 19.79
C TYR A 201 -6.04 -5.66 20.61
N VAL A 202 -6.18 -6.96 20.29
CA VAL A 202 -7.06 -7.88 21.02
C VAL A 202 -6.57 -8.13 22.45
N LEU A 203 -5.25 -8.29 22.65
CA LEU A 203 -4.66 -8.49 23.97
C LEU A 203 -4.79 -7.25 24.86
N ASN A 204 -4.57 -6.06 24.31
CA ASN A 204 -4.79 -4.80 25.04
C ASN A 204 -6.26 -4.64 25.44
N LEU A 205 -7.19 -5.01 24.57
CA LEU A 205 -8.62 -5.03 24.92
C LEU A 205 -8.90 -6.05 26.04
N ALA A 206 -8.29 -7.24 25.99
CA ALA A 206 -8.40 -8.23 27.07
C ALA A 206 -7.84 -7.70 28.39
N GLN A 207 -6.73 -6.96 28.35
CA GLN A 207 -6.14 -6.32 29.54
C GLN A 207 -7.03 -5.20 30.09
N ALA A 208 -7.57 -4.34 29.23
CA ALA A 208 -8.49 -3.27 29.62
C ALA A 208 -9.76 -3.80 30.33
N HIS A 209 -10.19 -5.00 29.95
CA HIS A 209 -11.30 -5.71 30.60
C HIS A 209 -10.87 -6.62 31.77
N ASN A 210 -9.60 -6.57 32.18
CA ASN A 210 -9.06 -7.43 33.26
C ASN A 210 -9.22 -8.94 33.02
N TYR A 211 -9.19 -9.39 31.75
CA TYR A 211 -9.17 -10.82 31.39
C TYR A 211 -7.74 -11.39 31.37
N ILE A 212 -6.74 -10.52 31.32
CA ILE A 212 -5.30 -10.82 31.47
C ILE A 212 -4.64 -9.75 32.34
N LEU A 213 -3.58 -10.09 33.05
CA LEU A 213 -2.84 -9.14 33.89
C LEU A 213 -1.88 -8.29 33.07
N ALA A 214 -1.18 -8.91 32.17
CA ALA A 214 -0.20 -8.26 31.30
C ALA A 214 -0.28 -8.83 29.89
N VAL A 215 0.04 -7.99 28.91
CA VAL A 215 0.16 -8.43 27.51
C VAL A 215 1.48 -9.20 27.36
N PRO A 216 1.47 -10.45 26.87
CA PRO A 216 2.69 -11.20 26.65
C PRO A 216 3.55 -10.53 25.56
N VAL A 217 4.85 -10.73 25.64
CA VAL A 217 5.81 -10.19 24.66
C VAL A 217 5.53 -10.80 23.29
N LEU A 218 5.30 -9.94 22.31
CA LEU A 218 5.10 -10.34 20.92
C LEU A 218 6.45 -10.47 20.23
N LEU A 219 6.79 -11.66 19.79
CA LEU A 219 8.05 -11.94 19.14
C LEU A 219 7.97 -11.57 17.65
N ASN A 220 9.06 -11.03 17.11
CA ASN A 220 9.24 -10.76 15.69
C ASN A 220 10.18 -11.80 15.03
N SER A 221 10.30 -12.98 15.66
CA SER A 221 11.15 -14.07 15.19
C SER A 221 10.60 -14.74 13.94
N GLY A 222 11.48 -15.34 13.15
CA GLY A 222 11.09 -16.15 11.99
C GLY A 222 10.71 -15.39 10.73
N ALA A 223 10.94 -14.08 10.67
CA ALA A 223 10.71 -13.33 9.44
C ALA A 223 11.65 -13.79 8.31
N ALA A 224 11.09 -13.91 7.10
CA ALA A 224 11.93 -14.05 5.92
C ALA A 224 12.84 -12.83 5.77
N THR A 225 14.07 -13.06 5.33
CA THR A 225 15.02 -11.97 5.01
C THR A 225 14.37 -11.00 4.04
N GLU A 226 14.44 -9.72 4.35
CA GLU A 226 13.89 -8.68 3.48
C GLU A 226 14.66 -8.68 2.15
N LYS A 227 13.97 -9.05 1.09
CA LYS A 227 14.51 -8.96 -0.26
C LYS A 227 14.41 -7.51 -0.72
N ARG A 228 15.56 -6.91 -1.00
CA ARG A 228 15.62 -5.54 -1.51
C ARG A 228 15.13 -5.52 -2.95
N ARG A 229 14.21 -4.63 -3.30
CA ARG A 229 13.78 -4.43 -4.68
C ARG A 229 14.71 -3.42 -5.34
N LEU A 230 15.25 -3.81 -6.49
CA LEU A 230 16.12 -2.93 -7.25
C LEU A 230 15.31 -1.96 -8.12
N HIS A 231 15.95 -0.85 -8.43
CA HIS A 231 15.53 0.07 -9.48
C HIS A 231 15.87 -0.50 -10.87
N PHE A 232 15.37 0.13 -11.91
CA PHE A 232 15.87 -0.10 -13.27
C PHE A 232 17.12 0.75 -13.46
N ASN A 233 18.21 0.15 -13.94
CA ASN A 233 19.36 0.89 -14.41
C ASN A 233 19.03 1.62 -15.72
N ASP A 234 19.93 2.47 -16.22
CA ASP A 234 19.65 3.29 -17.40
C ASP A 234 19.45 2.48 -18.68
N GLU A 235 20.17 1.37 -18.85
CA GLU A 235 19.98 0.48 -19.99
C GLU A 235 18.64 -0.24 -19.94
N GLU A 236 18.29 -0.80 -18.78
CA GLU A 236 17.00 -1.48 -18.57
C GLU A 236 15.82 -0.53 -18.76
N TYR A 237 15.93 0.68 -18.21
CA TYR A 237 14.88 1.67 -18.38
C TYR A 237 14.74 2.13 -19.83
N ARG A 238 15.85 2.30 -20.55
CA ARG A 238 15.84 2.61 -21.99
C ARG A 238 15.23 1.46 -22.79
N ALA A 239 15.58 0.21 -22.46
CA ALA A 239 15.01 -0.96 -23.09
C ALA A 239 13.49 -1.05 -22.86
N LEU A 240 13.03 -0.77 -21.64
CA LEU A 240 11.60 -0.71 -21.30
C LEU A 240 10.87 0.37 -22.12
N CYS A 241 11.42 1.57 -22.18
CA CYS A 241 10.86 2.66 -22.99
C CYS A 241 10.75 2.26 -24.47
N ASN A 242 11.83 1.77 -25.06
CA ASN A 242 11.85 1.33 -26.46
C ASN A 242 10.85 0.19 -26.73
N PHE A 243 10.75 -0.74 -25.79
CA PHE A 243 9.77 -1.83 -25.89
C PHE A 243 8.33 -1.30 -25.91
N MET A 244 7.98 -0.40 -25.00
CA MET A 244 6.64 0.17 -24.92
C MET A 244 6.20 0.84 -26.23
N TRP A 245 7.13 1.55 -26.89
CA TRP A 245 6.84 2.18 -28.19
C TRP A 245 6.64 1.15 -29.30
N ARG A 246 7.51 0.14 -29.39
CA ARG A 246 7.39 -0.94 -30.38
C ARG A 246 6.12 -1.75 -30.18
N ASP A 247 5.79 -2.08 -28.94
CA ASP A 247 4.60 -2.84 -28.56
C ASP A 247 3.31 -2.10 -28.94
N LEU A 248 3.27 -0.78 -28.73
CA LEU A 248 2.14 0.05 -29.13
C LEU A 248 1.99 0.14 -30.65
N LYS A 249 3.09 0.35 -31.37
CA LYS A 249 3.07 0.37 -32.85
C LYS A 249 2.55 -0.95 -33.41
N HIS A 250 3.05 -2.08 -32.91
CA HIS A 250 2.58 -3.40 -33.29
C HIS A 250 1.09 -3.63 -32.95
N SER A 251 0.67 -3.25 -31.75
CA SER A 251 -0.72 -3.37 -31.32
C SER A 251 -1.68 -2.56 -32.18
N LYS A 252 -1.29 -1.34 -32.57
CA LYS A 252 -2.08 -0.48 -33.49
C LYS A 252 -2.24 -1.13 -34.87
N THR A 253 -1.18 -1.75 -35.38
CA THR A 253 -1.23 -2.48 -36.68
C THR A 253 -2.20 -3.66 -36.60
N LEU A 254 -2.24 -4.40 -35.49
CA LEU A 254 -3.16 -5.51 -35.29
C LEU A 254 -4.63 -5.05 -35.20
N LEU A 255 -4.90 -3.93 -34.52
CA LEU A 255 -6.25 -3.34 -34.44
C LEU A 255 -6.78 -2.96 -35.83
N ASN A 256 -5.95 -2.38 -36.68
CA ASN A 256 -6.33 -1.96 -38.01
C ASN A 256 -6.63 -3.14 -38.98
N LYS A 257 -6.07 -4.34 -38.70
CA LYS A 257 -6.27 -5.54 -39.52
C LYS A 257 -7.54 -6.34 -39.17
N ASN A 258 -8.00 -6.27 -37.93
CA ASN A 258 -8.99 -7.21 -37.38
C ASN A 258 -10.41 -6.66 -37.25
N GLY A 259 -10.69 -5.44 -37.70
CA GLY A 259 -12.03 -4.85 -37.64
C GLY A 259 -12.64 -4.73 -36.25
N LEU A 260 -13.84 -4.17 -36.16
CA LEU A 260 -14.56 -3.86 -34.91
C LEU A 260 -15.60 -4.93 -34.49
N ASP A 261 -15.45 -6.18 -34.90
CA ASP A 261 -16.25 -7.28 -34.36
C ASP A 261 -15.97 -7.53 -32.86
N GLY A 262 -16.81 -8.29 -32.17
CA GLY A 262 -16.80 -8.40 -30.69
C GLY A 262 -15.44 -8.74 -30.07
N LYS A 263 -14.53 -9.34 -30.82
CA LYS A 263 -13.12 -9.57 -30.45
C LYS A 263 -12.29 -8.29 -30.57
N GLY A 264 -12.63 -7.39 -31.51
CA GLY A 264 -11.98 -6.09 -31.70
C GLY A 264 -12.14 -5.13 -30.53
N LYS A 265 -13.29 -5.12 -29.84
CA LYS A 265 -13.50 -4.28 -28.63
C LYS A 265 -12.57 -4.65 -27.47
N LEU A 266 -12.30 -5.92 -27.26
CA LEU A 266 -11.35 -6.40 -26.25
C LEU A 266 -9.91 -6.04 -26.63
N ALA A 267 -9.57 -6.09 -27.90
CA ALA A 267 -8.26 -5.70 -28.42
C ALA A 267 -8.06 -4.17 -28.28
N TYR A 268 -9.08 -3.36 -28.57
CA TYR A 268 -9.04 -1.91 -28.43
C TYR A 268 -8.84 -1.46 -26.99
N ARG A 269 -9.59 -2.03 -26.04
CA ARG A 269 -9.38 -1.75 -24.60
C ARG A 269 -8.00 -2.16 -24.13
N SER A 270 -7.46 -3.27 -24.63
CA SER A 270 -6.10 -3.70 -24.34
C SER A 270 -5.06 -2.69 -24.86
N TYR A 271 -5.30 -2.14 -26.04
CA TYR A 271 -4.47 -1.09 -26.62
C TYR A 271 -4.50 0.20 -25.77
N GLU A 272 -5.68 0.68 -25.39
CA GLU A 272 -5.83 1.84 -24.49
C GLU A 272 -5.07 1.65 -23.16
N ILE A 273 -5.15 0.45 -22.57
CA ILE A 273 -4.44 0.14 -21.35
C ILE A 273 -2.91 0.18 -21.58
N ARG A 274 -2.41 -0.26 -22.71
CA ARG A 274 -0.97 -0.17 -23.03
C ARG A 274 -0.52 1.26 -23.23
N GLU A 275 -1.31 2.09 -23.89
CA GLU A 275 -1.04 3.53 -24.00
C GLU A 275 -0.97 4.17 -22.61
N LEU A 276 -1.97 3.90 -21.77
CA LEU A 276 -2.01 4.41 -20.40
C LEU A 276 -0.81 3.91 -19.58
N MET A 277 -0.45 2.63 -19.70
CA MET A 277 0.70 2.06 -18.97
C MET A 277 2.03 2.71 -19.38
N ARG A 278 2.23 3.03 -20.66
CA ARG A 278 3.41 3.79 -21.09
C ARG A 278 3.49 5.13 -20.36
N ASP A 279 2.42 5.89 -20.35
CA ASP A 279 2.42 7.22 -19.74
C ASP A 279 2.53 7.14 -18.21
N VAL A 280 1.92 6.14 -17.58
CA VAL A 280 2.09 5.84 -16.15
C VAL A 280 3.55 5.55 -15.81
N VAL A 281 4.22 4.69 -16.58
CA VAL A 281 5.63 4.34 -16.38
C VAL A 281 6.51 5.59 -16.48
N LEU A 282 6.30 6.41 -17.52
CA LEU A 282 7.09 7.61 -17.75
C LEU A 282 6.87 8.67 -16.65
N VAL A 283 5.63 8.92 -16.26
CA VAL A 283 5.35 9.88 -15.17
C VAL A 283 5.92 9.41 -13.84
N LEU A 284 5.76 8.13 -13.48
CA LEU A 284 6.33 7.59 -12.24
C LEU A 284 7.86 7.70 -12.20
N ALA A 285 8.54 7.40 -13.31
CA ALA A 285 9.99 7.48 -13.41
C ALA A 285 10.54 8.92 -13.45
N ASN A 286 9.70 9.91 -13.79
CA ASN A 286 10.09 11.31 -13.89
C ASN A 286 9.56 12.19 -12.74
N THR A 287 8.76 11.67 -11.82
CA THR A 287 8.22 12.42 -10.68
C THR A 287 8.56 11.79 -9.33
N GLY A 288 8.80 10.49 -9.31
CA GLY A 288 8.98 9.75 -8.07
C GLY A 288 7.73 9.66 -7.19
N ILE A 289 6.52 10.00 -7.68
CA ILE A 289 5.26 9.85 -6.96
C ILE A 289 4.96 8.36 -6.69
N ARG A 290 4.13 8.07 -5.68
CA ARG A 290 3.76 6.69 -5.37
C ARG A 290 2.77 6.17 -6.40
N PRO A 291 3.00 4.96 -6.97
CA PRO A 291 2.00 4.31 -7.80
C PRO A 291 0.75 3.98 -6.97
N GLY A 292 -0.41 4.10 -7.57
CA GLY A 292 -1.70 3.86 -6.92
C GLY A 292 -2.41 5.16 -6.58
N ASN A 293 -2.80 5.37 -5.32
CA ASN A 293 -3.69 6.47 -4.95
C ASN A 293 -3.14 7.87 -5.27
N GLU A 294 -1.83 8.12 -5.15
CA GLU A 294 -1.27 9.42 -5.49
C GLU A 294 -1.36 9.68 -7.00
N LEU A 295 -1.01 8.69 -7.82
CA LEU A 295 -1.07 8.78 -9.28
C LEU A 295 -2.52 8.81 -9.80
N LEU A 296 -3.35 7.86 -9.36
CA LEU A 296 -4.70 7.66 -9.91
C LEU A 296 -5.69 8.76 -9.53
N ARG A 297 -5.40 9.51 -8.47
CA ARG A 297 -6.21 10.66 -8.04
C ARG A 297 -5.79 11.98 -8.66
N LEU A 298 -4.71 12.00 -9.44
CA LEU A 298 -4.29 13.21 -10.14
C LEU A 298 -5.36 13.63 -11.15
N LYS A 299 -5.75 14.89 -11.05
CA LYS A 299 -6.66 15.58 -11.95
C LYS A 299 -5.94 16.70 -12.67
N TRP A 300 -6.47 17.16 -13.78
CA TRP A 300 -5.88 18.25 -14.53
C TRP A 300 -5.75 19.54 -13.70
N ASN A 301 -6.75 19.85 -12.87
CA ASN A 301 -6.71 21.00 -11.96
C ASN A 301 -5.69 20.88 -10.81
N ASN A 302 -5.02 19.75 -10.69
CA ASN A 302 -3.89 19.59 -9.77
C ASN A 302 -2.55 19.95 -10.41
N LEU A 303 -2.54 20.31 -11.68
CA LEU A 303 -1.34 20.69 -12.40
C LEU A 303 -1.19 22.20 -12.46
N ARG A 304 0.05 22.65 -12.47
CA ARG A 304 0.43 24.05 -12.72
C ARG A 304 1.72 24.09 -13.50
N ILE A 305 1.90 25.13 -14.30
CA ILE A 305 3.17 25.47 -14.93
C ILE A 305 3.82 26.57 -14.11
N THR A 306 5.12 26.45 -13.88
CA THR A 306 5.96 27.49 -13.35
C THR A 306 7.08 27.78 -14.33
N LYS A 307 7.49 29.03 -14.43
CA LYS A 307 8.60 29.48 -15.27
C LYS A 307 9.67 30.10 -14.38
N GLN A 308 10.85 29.52 -14.42
CA GLN A 308 12.01 30.03 -13.68
C GLN A 308 13.22 30.03 -14.65
N ASP A 309 13.95 31.11 -14.72
CA ASP A 309 15.12 31.28 -15.61
C ASP A 309 14.84 30.90 -17.07
N GLY A 310 13.65 31.28 -17.59
CA GLY A 310 13.22 30.97 -18.94
C GLY A 310 12.81 29.51 -19.19
N LYS A 311 12.93 28.62 -18.18
CA LYS A 311 12.56 27.20 -18.26
C LYS A 311 11.21 26.95 -17.63
N GLU A 312 10.36 26.25 -18.34
CA GLU A 312 9.04 25.82 -17.84
C GLU A 312 9.13 24.46 -17.16
N SER A 313 8.48 24.36 -16.02
CA SER A 313 8.37 23.12 -15.25
C SER A 313 6.93 22.84 -14.87
N ILE A 314 6.54 21.57 -14.89
CA ILE A 314 5.22 21.12 -14.49
C ILE A 314 5.23 20.78 -12.99
N LEU A 315 4.30 21.35 -12.26
CA LEU A 315 4.06 21.06 -10.85
C LEU A 315 2.82 20.19 -10.69
N PHE A 316 2.97 19.09 -9.95
CA PHE A 316 1.91 18.17 -9.57
C PHE A 316 1.54 18.40 -8.10
N ASN A 317 0.36 18.94 -7.84
CA ASN A 317 -0.13 19.17 -6.48
C ASN A 317 -0.86 17.93 -5.97
N LEU A 318 -0.25 17.18 -5.09
CA LEU A 318 -0.80 15.97 -4.50
C LEU A 318 -1.65 16.30 -3.29
N VAL A 319 -2.97 16.29 -3.43
CA VAL A 319 -3.93 16.70 -2.39
C VAL A 319 -4.10 15.64 -1.30
N LYS A 320 -4.08 14.34 -1.65
CA LYS A 320 -4.25 13.22 -0.72
C LYS A 320 -3.08 12.25 -0.83
N THR A 321 -2.07 12.45 0.00
CA THR A 321 -0.92 11.55 0.11
C THR A 321 -1.15 10.47 1.18
N LYS A 322 -0.27 9.47 1.25
CA LYS A 322 -0.30 8.44 2.29
C LYS A 322 -0.20 9.03 3.71
N THR A 323 0.49 10.16 3.85
CA THR A 323 0.72 10.85 5.14
C THR A 323 -0.31 11.92 5.42
N HIS A 324 -1.37 12.03 4.61
CA HIS A 324 -2.41 13.07 4.66
C HIS A 324 -1.90 14.52 4.52
N LYS A 325 -0.60 14.72 4.25
CA LYS A 325 -0.02 16.04 3.97
C LYS A 325 -0.10 16.32 2.46
N GLN A 326 -0.52 17.52 2.11
CA GLN A 326 -0.40 18.01 0.73
C GLN A 326 1.07 18.21 0.40
N ARG A 327 1.45 17.97 -0.84
CA ARG A 327 2.79 18.28 -1.35
C ARG A 327 2.76 18.57 -2.84
N THR A 328 3.68 19.40 -3.27
CA THR A 328 3.93 19.65 -4.68
C THR A 328 5.14 18.84 -5.13
N VAL A 329 5.05 18.29 -6.32
CA VAL A 329 6.10 17.49 -6.96
C VAL A 329 6.42 18.12 -8.30
N VAL A 330 7.70 18.30 -8.59
CA VAL A 330 8.17 18.82 -9.89
C VAL A 330 8.31 17.65 -10.85
N GLY A 331 7.73 17.76 -12.05
CA GLY A 331 7.95 16.82 -13.14
C GLY A 331 9.33 17.05 -13.76
N TYR A 332 10.13 15.99 -13.84
CA TYR A 332 11.43 16.03 -14.50
C TYR A 332 11.27 16.01 -16.02
N GLU A 333 11.96 16.97 -16.67
CA GLU A 333 12.07 17.06 -18.11
C GLU A 333 13.53 16.81 -18.51
N PRO A 334 13.86 15.61 -19.03
CA PRO A 334 15.21 15.32 -19.49
C PRO A 334 15.59 16.27 -20.62
N GLN A 335 16.82 16.76 -20.60
CA GLN A 335 17.35 17.58 -21.68
C GLN A 335 17.34 16.79 -23.00
N ARG A 336 17.13 17.47 -24.12
CA ARG A 336 17.30 16.87 -25.43
C ARG A 336 18.77 16.44 -25.60
N ASN A 337 18.98 15.27 -26.19
CA ASN A 337 20.34 14.86 -26.56
C ASN A 337 20.87 15.75 -27.68
N SER A 338 22.16 15.63 -28.00
CA SER A 338 22.83 16.36 -29.07
C SER A 338 22.19 16.15 -30.47
N GLU A 339 21.41 15.06 -30.62
CA GLU A 339 20.70 14.70 -31.86
C GLU A 339 19.27 15.27 -31.92
N GLY A 340 18.86 16.08 -30.93
CA GLY A 340 17.54 16.71 -30.89
C GLY A 340 16.39 15.77 -30.56
N GLU A 341 16.66 14.50 -30.21
CA GLU A 341 15.63 13.54 -29.83
C GLU A 341 14.88 14.02 -28.58
N LYS A 342 13.55 14.05 -28.66
CA LYS A 342 12.68 14.31 -27.51
C LYS A 342 12.84 13.17 -26.53
N ARG A 343 13.54 13.39 -25.41
CA ARG A 343 13.47 12.49 -24.27
C ARG A 343 12.08 12.61 -23.64
N TYR A 344 11.51 11.47 -23.28
CA TYR A 344 10.14 11.36 -22.81
C TYR A 344 9.99 11.85 -21.37
N GLY A 345 9.83 13.15 -21.17
CA GLY A 345 9.54 13.80 -19.91
C GLY A 345 8.07 13.79 -19.56
N CYS A 346 7.73 14.48 -18.47
CA CYS A 346 6.35 14.61 -18.02
C CYS A 346 5.50 15.41 -19.00
N TRP A 347 6.05 16.47 -19.59
CA TRP A 347 5.33 17.34 -20.53
C TRP A 347 4.81 16.54 -21.73
N SER A 348 5.68 15.85 -22.42
CA SER A 348 5.29 15.04 -23.59
C SER A 348 4.34 13.89 -23.24
N CYS A 349 4.32 13.41 -21.98
CA CYS A 349 3.31 12.47 -21.52
C CYS A 349 1.92 13.13 -21.43
N LEU A 350 1.84 14.32 -20.84
CA LEU A 350 0.58 15.05 -20.68
C LEU A 350 0.03 15.52 -22.02
N GLU A 351 0.88 15.98 -22.95
CA GLU A 351 0.50 16.29 -24.32
C GLU A 351 -0.18 15.08 -24.98
N ARG A 352 0.45 13.92 -24.96
CA ARG A 352 -0.13 12.70 -25.55
C ARG A 352 -1.43 12.29 -24.89
N ILE A 353 -1.59 12.49 -23.57
CA ILE A 353 -2.84 12.18 -22.88
C ILE A 353 -3.94 13.15 -23.31
N ARG A 354 -3.65 14.43 -23.45
CA ARG A 354 -4.57 15.44 -23.98
C ARG A 354 -4.95 15.11 -25.42
N ASP A 355 -3.97 15.00 -26.32
CA ASP A 355 -4.18 14.90 -27.76
C ASP A 355 -4.92 13.62 -28.20
N ARG A 356 -4.82 12.53 -27.41
CA ARG A 356 -5.58 11.30 -27.68
C ARG A 356 -6.99 11.30 -27.10
N SER A 357 -7.36 12.29 -26.29
CA SER A 357 -8.66 12.38 -25.63
C SER A 357 -9.55 13.35 -26.42
N ASP A 358 -10.61 12.84 -27.04
CA ASP A 358 -11.48 13.64 -27.93
C ASP A 358 -12.12 14.85 -27.23
N ASP A 359 -12.29 14.77 -25.91
CA ASP A 359 -12.85 15.82 -25.07
C ASP A 359 -11.82 16.84 -24.55
N LEU A 360 -10.52 16.61 -24.77
CA LEU A 360 -9.45 17.43 -24.23
C LEU A 360 -8.50 17.99 -25.29
N LYS A 361 -8.43 17.38 -26.47
CA LYS A 361 -7.42 17.67 -27.50
C LYS A 361 -7.41 19.12 -27.99
N ASP A 362 -8.59 19.74 -28.01
CA ASP A 362 -8.77 21.09 -28.53
C ASP A 362 -8.68 22.18 -27.44
N LEU A 363 -8.44 21.79 -26.17
CA LEU A 363 -8.31 22.71 -25.06
C LEU A 363 -6.89 23.30 -24.95
N SER A 364 -6.80 24.57 -24.64
CA SER A 364 -5.54 25.21 -24.20
C SER A 364 -5.06 24.61 -22.87
N TRP A 365 -3.80 24.81 -22.51
CA TRP A 365 -3.28 24.35 -21.23
C TRP A 365 -3.96 25.04 -20.04
N GLU A 366 -4.29 26.32 -20.18
CA GLU A 366 -4.97 27.09 -19.14
C GLU A 366 -6.37 26.54 -18.87
N GLU A 367 -7.16 26.28 -19.94
CA GLU A 367 -8.47 25.64 -19.82
C GLU A 367 -8.38 24.22 -19.27
N LEU A 368 -7.39 23.45 -19.70
CA LEU A 368 -7.18 22.08 -19.24
C LEU A 368 -6.92 22.01 -17.73
N PHE A 369 -6.12 22.95 -17.20
CA PHE A 369 -5.79 23.00 -15.77
C PHE A 369 -6.95 23.48 -14.88
N THR A 370 -8.09 23.88 -15.46
CA THR A 370 -9.33 24.10 -14.69
C THR A 370 -10.19 22.84 -14.54
N LYS A 371 -9.93 21.80 -15.35
CA LYS A 371 -10.78 20.60 -15.41
C LYS A 371 -10.63 19.71 -14.17
N ASP A 372 -11.76 19.36 -13.54
CA ASP A 372 -11.81 18.42 -12.40
C ASP A 372 -11.89 16.96 -12.90
N GLU A 373 -11.09 16.62 -13.90
CA GLU A 373 -11.06 15.31 -14.50
C GLU A 373 -9.73 14.61 -14.27
N HIS A 374 -9.80 13.27 -14.07
CA HIS A 374 -8.61 12.45 -13.86
C HIS A 374 -7.73 12.38 -15.10
N ILE A 375 -6.41 12.54 -14.90
CA ILE A 375 -5.41 12.46 -15.97
C ILE A 375 -5.29 11.00 -16.46
N PHE A 376 -5.17 10.04 -15.53
CA PHE A 376 -4.95 8.63 -15.83
C PHE A 376 -6.27 7.86 -15.92
N ARG A 377 -7.01 8.08 -16.97
CA ARG A 377 -8.29 7.42 -17.30
C ARG A 377 -8.24 6.79 -18.69
N LEU A 378 -9.12 5.83 -18.93
CA LEU A 378 -9.34 5.32 -20.28
C LEU A 378 -10.07 6.37 -21.10
N ARG A 379 -9.65 6.60 -22.33
CA ARG A 379 -10.26 7.63 -23.20
C ARG A 379 -11.70 7.31 -23.58
N THR A 380 -11.99 6.03 -23.91
CA THR A 380 -13.32 5.62 -24.37
C THR A 380 -14.36 5.61 -23.26
N SER A 381 -14.03 5.01 -22.12
CA SER A 381 -14.98 4.86 -21.01
C SER A 381 -14.89 5.98 -19.97
N ARG A 382 -13.87 6.84 -20.05
CA ARG A 382 -13.52 7.89 -19.06
C ARG A 382 -13.32 7.36 -17.63
N GLN A 383 -13.22 6.04 -17.46
CA GLN A 383 -13.05 5.40 -16.16
C GLN A 383 -11.59 5.38 -15.74
N VAL A 384 -11.36 5.69 -14.48
CA VAL A 384 -10.04 5.51 -13.84
C VAL A 384 -9.76 4.02 -13.68
N VAL A 385 -8.57 3.60 -14.08
CA VAL A 385 -8.15 2.20 -13.96
C VAL A 385 -7.90 1.86 -12.49
N ARG A 386 -8.38 0.71 -12.04
CA ARG A 386 -8.14 0.24 -10.66
C ARG A 386 -6.67 -0.10 -10.45
N GLN A 387 -6.19 0.10 -9.23
CA GLN A 387 -4.78 -0.17 -8.87
C GLN A 387 -4.37 -1.62 -9.14
N GLU A 388 -5.25 -2.59 -8.90
CA GLU A 388 -4.99 -4.00 -9.17
C GLU A 388 -4.79 -4.26 -10.67
N ALA A 389 -5.55 -3.57 -11.52
CA ALA A 389 -5.40 -3.66 -12.96
C ALA A 389 -4.07 -3.06 -13.42
N LEU A 390 -3.65 -1.91 -12.87
CA LEU A 390 -2.32 -1.34 -13.15
C LEU A 390 -1.21 -2.31 -12.74
N THR A 391 -1.30 -2.90 -11.55
CA THR A 391 -0.31 -3.87 -11.06
C THR A 391 -0.23 -5.10 -11.96
N LYS A 392 -1.38 -5.64 -12.40
CA LYS A 392 -1.43 -6.79 -13.30
C LYS A 392 -0.83 -6.45 -14.67
N ASN A 393 -1.21 -5.30 -15.23
CA ASN A 393 -0.72 -4.89 -16.55
C ASN A 393 0.77 -4.53 -16.53
N SER A 394 1.29 -3.93 -15.46
CA SER A 394 2.72 -3.69 -15.30
C SER A 394 3.52 -4.99 -15.25
N LYS A 395 3.03 -6.01 -14.53
CA LYS A 395 3.66 -7.33 -14.51
C LYS A 395 3.70 -7.94 -15.91
N THR A 396 2.61 -7.88 -16.64
CA THR A 396 2.53 -8.37 -18.03
C THR A 396 3.45 -7.60 -18.96
N LEU A 397 3.54 -6.27 -18.82
CA LEU A 397 4.45 -5.41 -19.59
C LEU A 397 5.90 -5.81 -19.37
N LEU A 398 6.33 -5.97 -18.12
CA LEU A 398 7.69 -6.31 -17.76
C LEU A 398 8.09 -7.73 -18.21
N LEU A 399 7.18 -8.71 -18.10
CA LEU A 399 7.39 -10.07 -18.61
C LEU A 399 7.59 -10.10 -20.13
N ARG A 400 6.84 -9.27 -20.87
CA ARG A 400 6.93 -9.19 -22.33
C ARG A 400 8.14 -8.40 -22.83
N CYS A 401 8.74 -7.58 -22.00
CA CYS A 401 9.93 -6.81 -22.34
C CYS A 401 11.17 -7.69 -22.23
N VAL A 402 11.41 -8.50 -23.26
CA VAL A 402 12.60 -9.36 -23.33
C VAL A 402 13.85 -8.48 -23.33
N TYR A 403 14.73 -8.74 -22.39
CA TYR A 403 15.99 -8.03 -22.21
C TYR A 403 17.12 -9.03 -22.00
N LYS A 404 18.20 -8.91 -22.77
CA LYS A 404 19.39 -9.81 -22.73
C LYS A 404 19.06 -11.32 -22.79
N GLY A 405 17.92 -11.68 -23.45
CA GLY A 405 17.51 -13.08 -23.60
C GLY A 405 16.84 -13.71 -22.38
N GLU A 406 16.61 -12.92 -21.31
CA GLU A 406 15.99 -13.41 -20.08
C GLU A 406 14.52 -13.81 -20.31
N LYS A 407 14.15 -15.04 -19.85
CA LYS A 407 12.78 -15.58 -19.99
C LYS A 407 11.71 -14.76 -19.28
N ASP A 408 12.07 -14.18 -18.15
CA ASP A 408 11.18 -13.33 -17.33
C ASP A 408 11.24 -11.84 -17.73
N GLY A 409 11.93 -11.51 -18.81
CA GLY A 409 12.11 -10.16 -19.31
C GLY A 409 12.68 -9.23 -18.24
N LEU A 410 12.14 -8.01 -18.15
CA LEU A 410 12.51 -7.05 -17.10
C LEU A 410 11.73 -7.22 -15.79
N LEU A 411 10.88 -8.26 -15.65
CA LEU A 411 10.13 -8.48 -14.42
C LEU A 411 11.04 -8.82 -13.25
N ARG A 412 12.07 -9.64 -13.49
CA ARG A 412 13.00 -10.03 -12.43
C ARG A 412 14.26 -9.20 -12.46
N ASP A 413 14.72 -8.83 -11.27
CA ASP A 413 16.02 -8.24 -11.09
C ASP A 413 17.12 -9.33 -11.02
N GLU A 414 18.38 -8.90 -10.97
CA GLU A 414 19.55 -9.80 -10.89
C GLU A 414 19.56 -10.72 -9.66
N TYR A 415 18.78 -10.37 -8.60
CA TYR A 415 18.60 -11.18 -7.39
C TYR A 415 17.34 -12.03 -7.43
N GLY A 416 16.64 -12.10 -8.58
CA GLY A 416 15.41 -12.88 -8.76
C GLY A 416 14.17 -12.30 -8.06
N ASN A 417 14.16 -11.02 -7.66
CA ASN A 417 13.00 -10.36 -7.08
C ASN A 417 12.13 -9.73 -8.16
N ASP A 418 10.81 -9.80 -7.99
CA ASP A 418 9.87 -9.18 -8.92
C ASP A 418 9.94 -7.66 -8.81
N ARG A 419 10.21 -6.99 -9.94
CA ARG A 419 10.02 -5.54 -10.09
C ARG A 419 8.54 -5.22 -10.19
N VAL A 420 8.15 -4.09 -9.65
CA VAL A 420 6.78 -3.59 -9.62
C VAL A 420 6.76 -2.12 -10.01
N LEU A 421 5.57 -1.52 -10.18
CA LEU A 421 5.49 -0.07 -10.46
C LEU A 421 6.25 0.80 -9.45
N TYR A 422 6.36 0.35 -8.21
CA TYR A 422 7.12 1.06 -7.18
C TYR A 422 8.63 1.09 -7.47
N SER A 423 9.16 0.14 -8.26
CA SER A 423 10.55 0.14 -8.72
C SER A 423 10.90 1.35 -9.58
N LEU A 424 9.90 1.94 -10.28
CA LEU A 424 10.09 3.19 -11.03
C LEU A 424 10.35 4.40 -10.11
N ARG A 425 9.74 4.41 -8.94
CA ARG A 425 10.04 5.42 -7.92
C ARG A 425 11.47 5.24 -7.36
N HIS A 426 11.94 4.00 -7.23
CA HIS A 426 13.34 3.73 -6.91
C HIS A 426 14.26 4.21 -8.04
N THR A 427 13.89 3.99 -9.31
CA THR A 427 14.63 4.50 -10.48
C THR A 427 14.72 6.03 -10.45
N TYR A 428 13.62 6.73 -10.15
CA TYR A 428 13.65 8.19 -9.99
C TYR A 428 14.65 8.61 -8.92
N ALA A 429 14.56 8.02 -7.73
CA ALA A 429 15.44 8.38 -6.62
C ALA A 429 16.92 8.13 -6.94
N SER A 430 17.26 6.97 -7.51
CA SER A 430 18.62 6.65 -7.90
C SER A 430 19.16 7.65 -8.93
N ARG A 431 18.39 7.97 -9.98
CA ARG A 431 18.78 8.95 -11.01
C ARG A 431 19.00 10.35 -10.42
N ARG A 432 18.10 10.82 -9.54
CA ARG A 432 18.28 12.12 -8.89
C ARG A 432 19.53 12.16 -8.00
N ARG A 433 19.83 11.04 -7.33
CA ARG A 433 21.09 10.92 -6.56
C ARG A 433 22.32 10.96 -7.47
N TYR A 434 22.30 10.29 -8.63
CA TYR A 434 23.38 10.40 -9.62
C TYR A 434 23.56 11.83 -10.13
N GLU A 435 22.49 12.62 -10.20
CA GLU A 435 22.53 14.03 -10.57
C GLU A 435 22.81 14.95 -9.37
N SER A 436 23.31 14.39 -8.26
CA SER A 436 23.76 15.10 -7.05
C SER A 436 22.64 15.81 -6.26
N MET A 437 21.34 15.45 -6.45
CA MET A 437 20.26 15.94 -5.60
C MET A 437 20.47 15.48 -4.16
N SER A 438 20.32 16.38 -3.18
CA SER A 438 20.46 16.06 -1.75
C SER A 438 19.38 15.08 -1.28
N PHE A 439 19.61 14.37 -0.16
CA PHE A 439 18.57 13.53 0.45
C PHE A 439 17.43 14.39 1.00
N ASP A 440 17.71 15.61 1.46
CA ASP A 440 16.70 16.55 1.93
C ASP A 440 15.75 16.96 0.81
N ASP A 441 16.27 17.41 -0.33
CA ASP A 441 15.46 17.77 -1.50
C ASP A 441 14.66 16.58 -2.01
N LEU A 442 15.31 15.41 -2.06
CA LEU A 442 14.66 14.18 -2.48
C LEU A 442 13.55 13.76 -1.50
N SER A 443 13.72 14.01 -0.19
CA SER A 443 12.71 13.73 0.83
C SER A 443 11.46 14.59 0.64
N VAL A 444 11.62 15.87 0.34
CA VAL A 444 10.54 16.80 0.02
C VAL A 444 9.82 16.36 -1.26
N GLN A 445 10.58 16.16 -2.33
CA GLN A 445 10.06 15.74 -3.63
C GLN A 445 9.28 14.42 -3.55
N MET A 446 9.83 13.42 -2.89
CA MET A 446 9.22 12.10 -2.79
C MET A 446 8.21 11.97 -1.63
N GLY A 447 8.21 12.87 -0.64
CA GLY A 447 7.35 12.79 0.55
C GLY A 447 7.65 11.53 1.38
N THR A 448 8.93 11.35 1.74
CA THR A 448 9.43 10.27 2.59
C THR A 448 10.51 10.82 3.51
N SER A 449 10.87 10.11 4.59
CA SER A 449 11.91 10.61 5.49
C SER A 449 13.30 10.46 4.89
N VAL A 450 14.20 11.37 5.25
CA VAL A 450 15.62 11.32 4.88
C VAL A 450 16.26 10.01 5.33
N GLU A 451 16.01 9.60 6.58
CA GLU A 451 16.49 8.32 7.15
C GLU A 451 16.12 7.11 6.27
N LEU A 452 14.89 7.07 5.76
CA LEU A 452 14.45 5.98 4.87
C LEU A 452 15.15 6.04 3.51
N LEU A 453 15.42 7.24 2.99
CA LEU A 453 16.15 7.42 1.75
C LEU A 453 17.61 7.00 1.90
N GLU A 454 18.27 7.42 2.97
CA GLU A 454 19.64 7.02 3.29
C GLU A 454 19.75 5.51 3.42
N LYS A 455 18.90 4.89 4.25
CA LYS A 455 18.87 3.43 4.41
C LYS A 455 18.66 2.70 3.08
N THR A 456 17.92 3.29 2.14
CA THR A 456 17.56 2.63 0.89
C THR A 456 18.58 2.90 -0.22
N TYR A 457 19.15 4.10 -0.30
CA TYR A 457 19.94 4.56 -1.45
C TYR A 457 21.40 4.90 -1.15
N SER A 458 21.84 4.94 0.14
CA SER A 458 23.24 5.25 0.48
C SER A 458 24.25 4.28 -0.14
N HIS A 459 23.89 3.02 -0.28
CA HIS A 459 24.78 1.98 -0.80
C HIS A 459 25.03 2.07 -2.33
N PHE A 460 24.08 2.65 -3.08
CA PHE A 460 24.22 2.77 -4.55
C PHE A 460 25.23 3.84 -4.97
N VAL A 461 25.47 4.81 -4.11
CA VAL A 461 26.30 5.97 -4.47
C VAL A 461 27.78 5.60 -4.53
N VAL A 462 28.25 4.67 -3.69
CA VAL A 462 29.68 4.34 -3.56
C VAL A 462 30.15 3.44 -4.70
N SER A 463 29.43 2.34 -4.97
CA SER A 463 29.83 1.36 -6.00
C SER A 463 29.59 1.85 -7.42
N ASP A 464 28.51 2.61 -7.63
CA ASP A 464 28.07 2.99 -8.97
C ASP A 464 28.61 4.35 -9.44
N ASN A 465 29.21 5.15 -8.54
CA ASN A 465 29.82 6.44 -8.85
C ASN A 465 31.14 6.66 -8.13
N PRO A 466 32.19 5.88 -8.41
CA PRO A 466 33.50 6.06 -7.80
C PRO A 466 34.07 7.46 -8.04
N ASN A 467 33.72 8.12 -9.15
CA ASN A 467 34.16 9.47 -9.49
C ASN A 467 33.62 10.55 -8.52
N LEU A 468 32.47 10.33 -7.88
CA LEU A 468 31.90 11.27 -6.91
C LEU A 468 32.77 11.29 -5.62
N PHE A 469 33.34 10.14 -5.26
CA PHE A 469 34.16 9.97 -4.04
C PHE A 469 35.65 10.20 -4.30
N SER A 470 36.10 10.03 -5.55
CA SER A 470 37.50 10.30 -5.95
C SER A 470 37.81 11.79 -6.15
N GLY A 471 36.83 12.67 -6.01
CA GLY A 471 36.99 14.11 -6.27
C GLY A 471 37.07 14.49 -7.74
N HIS A 472 37.05 13.51 -8.65
CA HIS A 472 37.12 13.79 -10.11
C HIS A 472 35.89 14.56 -10.62
N ALA A 473 34.69 14.27 -10.10
CA ALA A 473 33.46 14.96 -10.48
C ALA A 473 33.50 16.46 -10.14
N LYS A 474 34.03 16.84 -8.98
CA LYS A 474 34.21 18.26 -8.60
C LYS A 474 35.21 18.95 -9.51
N ARG A 475 36.32 18.29 -9.84
CA ARG A 475 37.34 18.84 -10.74
C ARG A 475 36.80 19.01 -12.16
N GLU A 476 35.98 18.10 -12.64
CA GLU A 476 35.39 18.21 -14.00
C GLU A 476 34.29 19.28 -14.05
N GLN A 477 33.47 19.43 -13.00
CA GLN A 477 32.54 20.55 -12.91
C GLN A 477 33.23 21.89 -12.84
N GLN A 478 34.33 22.01 -12.08
CA GLN A 478 35.13 23.21 -12.00
C GLN A 478 35.76 23.55 -13.35
N ARG A 479 36.35 22.56 -14.04
CA ARG A 479 36.88 22.77 -15.40
C ARG A 479 35.83 23.24 -16.38
N LYS A 480 34.61 22.66 -16.35
CA LYS A 480 33.50 23.09 -17.22
C LYS A 480 33.03 24.50 -16.91
N ALA A 481 33.02 24.90 -15.65
CA ALA A 481 32.71 26.26 -15.21
C ALA A 481 33.81 27.25 -15.69
N ASP A 482 35.07 26.90 -15.46
CA ASP A 482 36.22 27.72 -15.90
C ASP A 482 36.27 27.88 -17.45
N ASP A 483 35.93 26.81 -18.19
CA ASP A 483 35.82 26.86 -19.64
C ASP A 483 34.63 27.69 -20.15
N ALA A 484 33.52 27.66 -19.43
CA ALA A 484 32.36 28.51 -19.71
C ALA A 484 32.66 29.98 -19.45
N ASP A 485 33.33 30.30 -18.34
CA ASP A 485 33.78 31.65 -18.01
C ASP A 485 34.81 32.18 -19.04
N ARG A 486 35.74 31.34 -19.48
CA ARG A 486 36.66 31.73 -20.56
C ARG A 486 35.95 32.04 -21.89
N ARG A 487 34.97 31.22 -22.27
CA ARG A 487 34.16 31.47 -23.47
C ARG A 487 33.35 32.75 -23.36
N MET A 488 32.80 33.02 -22.15
CA MET A 488 32.05 34.25 -21.89
C MET A 488 32.94 35.48 -22.06
N ARG A 489 34.14 35.48 -21.45
CA ARG A 489 35.13 36.58 -21.61
C ARG A 489 35.55 36.76 -23.06
N MET A 490 35.83 35.68 -23.82
CA MET A 490 36.13 35.78 -25.25
C MET A 490 34.95 36.39 -26.04
N LEU A 491 33.73 36.07 -25.71
CA LEU A 491 32.54 36.67 -26.34
C LEU A 491 32.42 38.17 -26.01
N GLU A 492 32.64 38.52 -24.76
CA GLU A 492 32.64 39.94 -24.31
C GLU A 492 33.72 40.75 -25.01
N ASP A 493 34.96 40.22 -25.14
CA ASP A 493 36.05 40.86 -25.89
C ASP A 493 35.73 41.02 -27.38
N ASN A 494 35.15 40.00 -28.01
CA ASN A 494 34.72 40.07 -29.40
C ASN A 494 33.60 41.11 -29.61
N VAL A 495 32.64 41.18 -28.70
CA VAL A 495 31.59 42.20 -28.77
C VAL A 495 32.17 43.61 -28.61
N ALA A 496 33.11 43.79 -27.68
CA ALA A 496 33.80 45.09 -27.50
C ALA A 496 34.61 45.49 -28.77
N GLN A 497 35.28 44.56 -29.40
CA GLN A 497 35.97 44.78 -30.69
C GLN A 497 34.98 45.18 -31.79
N LEU A 498 33.86 44.46 -31.93
CA LEU A 498 32.84 44.76 -32.93
C LEU A 498 32.21 46.15 -32.72
N VAL A 499 31.94 46.52 -31.47
CA VAL A 499 31.44 47.86 -31.11
C VAL A 499 32.45 48.95 -31.52
N THR A 500 33.75 48.70 -31.27
CA THR A 500 34.80 49.66 -31.63
C THR A 500 34.94 49.80 -33.15
N GLN A 501 34.91 48.67 -33.90
CA GLN A 501 34.92 48.66 -35.34
C GLN A 501 33.70 49.39 -35.94
N ASN A 502 32.50 49.12 -35.40
CA ASN A 502 31.30 49.83 -35.86
C ASN A 502 31.37 51.32 -35.60
N ALA A 503 31.93 51.77 -34.47
CA ALA A 503 32.13 53.18 -34.18
C ALA A 503 33.12 53.84 -35.17
N GLN A 504 34.18 53.11 -35.55
CA GLN A 504 35.13 53.59 -36.58
C GLN A 504 34.46 53.67 -37.96
N LEU A 505 33.68 52.65 -38.36
CA LEU A 505 32.93 52.65 -39.61
C LEU A 505 31.94 53.83 -39.68
N MET A 506 31.22 54.10 -38.59
CA MET A 506 30.30 55.23 -38.53
C MET A 506 30.99 56.57 -38.63
N LYS A 507 32.20 56.71 -38.06
CA LYS A 507 33.02 57.92 -38.27
C LYS A 507 33.44 58.09 -39.73
N MET A 508 33.93 57.04 -40.37
CA MET A 508 34.30 57.07 -41.79
C MET A 508 33.12 57.37 -42.71
N LEU A 509 31.94 56.86 -42.39
CA LEU A 509 30.70 57.12 -43.12
C LEU A 509 30.29 58.62 -42.99
N ALA A 510 30.36 59.15 -41.77
CA ALA A 510 30.09 60.58 -41.50
C ALA A 510 31.09 61.52 -42.25
N GLU A 511 32.39 61.17 -42.29
CA GLU A 511 33.39 61.90 -43.07
C GLU A 511 33.14 61.79 -44.57
N SER A 512 32.81 60.64 -45.08
CA SER A 512 32.42 60.41 -46.48
C SER A 512 31.19 61.26 -46.88
N GLN A 513 30.18 61.32 -46.03
CA GLN A 513 28.98 62.17 -46.25
C GLN A 513 29.34 63.67 -46.21
N ARG A 514 30.24 64.07 -45.34
CA ARG A 514 30.73 65.46 -45.31
C ARG A 514 31.47 65.84 -46.59
N LEU A 515 32.32 64.96 -47.10
CA LEU A 515 33.03 65.16 -48.37
C LEU A 515 32.08 65.16 -49.59
N ALA A 516 31.07 64.31 -49.59
CA ALA A 516 30.03 64.26 -50.65
C ALA A 516 29.19 65.58 -50.68
N ASN A 517 28.97 66.19 -49.54
CA ASN A 517 28.22 67.46 -49.41
C ASN A 517 29.08 68.70 -49.78
N LEU A 518 30.40 68.58 -49.86
CA LEU A 518 31.32 69.65 -50.30
C LEU A 518 31.49 69.73 -51.81
N PHE A 519 31.10 68.73 -52.56
CA PHE A 519 31.09 68.68 -54.01
C PHE A 519 29.72 68.34 -54.59
N PRO A 520 28.73 69.26 -54.52
CA PRO A 520 27.48 69.04 -55.22
C PRO A 520 27.71 69.03 -56.71
N LYS A 521 27.13 68.02 -57.38
CA LYS A 521 27.19 67.90 -58.86
C LYS A 521 26.47 69.04 -59.52
#